data_5721b9a7dc702e6f049ff911834703bc
#
_entry.id   5721b9a7dc702e6f049ff911834703bc
#
_cell.length_a   1.000
_cell.length_b   1.000
_cell.length_c   1.000
_cell.angle_alpha   90.00
_cell.angle_beta   90.00
_cell.angle_gamma   90.00
#
_symmetry.space_group_name_H-M   'P 1'
#
loop_
_entity.id
_entity.type
_entity.pdbx_description
1 polymer ?
#
loop_
_entity_poly.entity_id
_entity_poly.type
_entity_poly.pdbx_seq_one_letter_code
_entity_poly.pdbx_strand_id
1 'polypeptide(L)'
;MQDHHSTNESFDIIVIGGGHAGCEAAITTAKLGFSTALFTINLDRIAWQPCNPAVGGPAKSQLVHEVDALGGIIGKLADETAIQKRILNSSRGPAVWALRAQTDKREYSKKMIEILQNTDNLSLKEAMITELDLSLIHI
;
A
#
# COMPACT_ATOMS: atom_id res chain seq x y z
N MET A 1 27.75 8.37 23.39
CA MET A 1 26.91 9.56 23.24
C MET A 1 26.68 9.70 21.72
N GLN A 2 25.56 9.19 21.22
CA GLN A 2 25.23 9.34 19.80
C GLN A 2 24.47 10.64 19.67
N ASP A 3 25.05 11.57 18.91
CA ASP A 3 24.40 12.83 18.56
C ASP A 3 23.13 12.51 17.75
N HIS A 4 21.97 12.64 18.39
CA HIS A 4 20.69 12.70 17.68
C HIS A 4 20.65 14.02 16.91
N HIS A 5 21.12 14.00 15.66
CA HIS A 5 20.77 15.04 14.70
C HIS A 5 19.27 14.95 14.49
N SER A 6 18.49 15.76 15.18
CA SER A 6 17.10 15.97 14.87
C SER A 6 17.03 16.75 13.55
N THR A 7 16.87 16.05 12.44
CA THR A 7 16.50 16.70 11.18
C THR A 7 15.02 17.05 11.27
N ASN A 8 14.71 18.32 11.44
CA ASN A 8 13.34 18.83 11.32
C ASN A 8 12.93 18.79 9.84
N GLU A 9 12.40 17.64 9.43
CA GLU A 9 11.74 17.52 8.13
C GLU A 9 10.25 17.83 8.30
N SER A 10 9.65 18.50 7.33
CA SER A 10 8.23 18.83 7.33
C SER A 10 7.55 18.18 6.12
N PHE A 11 6.40 17.58 6.37
CA PHE A 11 5.56 16.97 5.34
C PHE A 11 4.11 17.43 5.54
N ASP A 12 3.37 17.53 4.44
CA ASP A 12 1.93 17.80 4.50
C ASP A 12 1.17 16.59 5.06
N ILE A 13 1.63 15.39 4.68
CA ILE A 13 1.01 14.13 5.08
C ILE A 13 2.07 13.13 5.52
N ILE A 14 1.83 12.48 6.65
CA ILE A 14 2.63 11.39 7.17
C ILE A 14 1.79 10.12 7.22
N VAL A 15 2.26 9.08 6.56
CA VAL A 15 1.66 7.74 6.58
C VAL A 15 2.53 6.81 7.41
N ILE A 16 1.96 6.16 8.41
CA ILE A 16 2.67 5.22 9.28
C ILE A 16 2.24 3.80 8.97
N GLY A 17 3.18 3.02 8.45
CA GLY A 17 3.00 1.62 8.11
C GLY A 17 2.99 1.35 6.59
N GLY A 18 3.98 0.57 6.12
CA GLY A 18 4.16 0.18 4.72
C GLY A 18 3.31 -1.03 4.29
N GLY A 19 2.14 -1.25 4.89
CA GLY A 19 1.17 -2.24 4.42
C GLY A 19 0.41 -1.76 3.18
N HIS A 20 -0.50 -2.60 2.63
CA HIS A 20 -1.24 -2.26 1.41
C HIS A 20 -2.02 -0.94 1.53
N ALA A 21 -2.71 -0.72 2.64
CA ALA A 21 -3.45 0.51 2.88
C ALA A 21 -2.54 1.74 2.96
N GLY A 22 -1.37 1.61 3.62
CA GLY A 22 -0.39 2.69 3.70
C GLY A 22 0.21 3.02 2.34
N CYS A 23 0.51 2.01 1.50
CA CYS A 23 0.99 2.23 0.14
C CYS A 23 -0.04 2.99 -0.70
N GLU A 24 -1.31 2.59 -0.66
CA GLU A 24 -2.39 3.29 -1.38
C GLU A 24 -2.55 4.74 -0.90
N ALA A 25 -2.55 4.96 0.42
CA ALA A 25 -2.65 6.29 0.99
C ALA A 25 -1.47 7.19 0.56
N ALA A 26 -0.25 6.68 0.68
CA ALA A 26 0.96 7.42 0.36
C ALA A 26 1.04 7.78 -1.14
N ILE A 27 0.76 6.82 -2.02
CA ILE A 27 0.76 7.06 -3.47
C ILE A 27 -0.33 8.07 -3.85
N THR A 28 -1.52 7.93 -3.29
CA THR A 28 -2.65 8.80 -3.62
C THR A 28 -2.38 10.25 -3.19
N THR A 29 -1.91 10.45 -1.97
CA THR A 29 -1.63 11.80 -1.44
C THR A 29 -0.47 12.47 -2.18
N ALA A 30 0.59 11.73 -2.50
CA ALA A 30 1.70 12.23 -3.29
C ALA A 30 1.28 12.63 -4.72
N LYS A 31 0.44 11.81 -5.38
CA LYS A 31 -0.14 12.13 -6.70
C LYS A 31 -1.06 13.35 -6.69
N LEU A 32 -1.69 13.64 -5.56
CA LEU A 32 -2.47 14.87 -5.37
C LEU A 32 -1.60 16.12 -5.16
N GLY A 33 -0.28 15.95 -5.11
CA GLY A 33 0.70 17.03 -4.99
C GLY A 33 1.12 17.36 -3.57
N PHE A 34 0.69 16.57 -2.57
CA PHE A 34 1.13 16.76 -1.18
C PHE A 34 2.53 16.19 -0.96
N SER A 35 3.36 16.93 -0.23
CA SER A 35 4.63 16.40 0.30
C SER A 35 4.32 15.30 1.31
N THR A 36 4.56 14.04 0.93
CA THR A 36 4.14 12.87 1.69
C THR A 36 5.34 12.07 2.17
N ALA A 37 5.32 11.62 3.43
CA ALA A 37 6.27 10.65 3.95
C ALA A 37 5.57 9.34 4.33
N LEU A 38 6.12 8.22 3.88
CA LEU A 38 5.71 6.87 4.31
C LEU A 38 6.78 6.30 5.25
N PHE A 39 6.41 6.11 6.50
CA PHE A 39 7.26 5.47 7.51
C PHE A 39 6.95 3.99 7.63
N THR A 40 8.00 3.17 7.65
CA THR A 40 7.89 1.74 7.90
C THR A 40 9.09 1.25 8.69
N ILE A 41 8.92 0.19 9.47
CA ILE A 41 10.02 -0.41 10.26
C ILE A 41 11.01 -1.19 9.39
N ASN A 42 10.62 -1.57 8.18
CA ASN A 42 11.48 -2.29 7.24
C ASN A 42 11.00 -2.07 5.81
N LEU A 43 11.83 -1.44 4.98
CA LEU A 43 11.53 -1.14 3.59
C LEU A 43 11.37 -2.41 2.73
N ASP A 44 12.11 -3.48 3.02
CA ASP A 44 12.00 -4.75 2.28
C ASP A 44 10.69 -5.51 2.55
N ARG A 45 9.90 -5.05 3.53
CA ARG A 45 8.62 -5.63 3.92
C ARG A 45 7.41 -4.81 3.49
N ILE A 46 7.61 -3.79 2.68
CA ILE A 46 6.51 -3.00 2.12
C ILE A 46 5.60 -3.91 1.30
N ALA A 47 4.28 -3.76 1.49
CA ALA A 47 3.23 -4.53 0.83
C ALA A 47 3.42 -6.06 0.91
N TRP A 48 4.09 -6.54 1.97
CA TRP A 48 4.36 -7.96 2.14
C TRP A 48 3.07 -8.76 2.34
N GLN A 49 2.95 -9.88 1.63
CA GLN A 49 1.83 -10.81 1.72
C GLN A 49 2.24 -12.04 2.58
N PRO A 50 1.99 -12.04 3.90
CA PRO A 50 2.61 -13.02 4.81
C PRO A 50 2.09 -14.45 4.62
N CYS A 51 0.81 -14.61 4.28
CA CYS A 51 0.18 -15.91 4.13
C CYS A 51 0.07 -16.32 2.65
N ASN A 52 -1.14 -16.63 2.19
CA ASN A 52 -1.41 -16.89 0.78
C ASN A 52 -1.31 -15.58 0.00
N PRO A 53 -0.34 -15.45 -0.92
CA PRO A 53 -0.18 -14.24 -1.69
C PRO A 53 -1.30 -14.14 -2.73
N ALA A 54 -2.40 -13.53 -2.36
CA ALA A 54 -3.55 -13.40 -3.24
C ALA A 54 -4.32 -12.11 -2.98
N VAL A 55 -4.82 -11.50 -4.06
CA VAL A 55 -5.67 -10.32 -4.05
C VAL A 55 -7.05 -10.69 -4.57
N GLY A 56 -8.11 -10.18 -3.94
CA GLY A 56 -9.50 -10.45 -4.31
C GLY A 56 -10.13 -11.61 -3.55
N GLY A 57 -11.13 -12.24 -4.17
CA GLY A 57 -12.01 -13.23 -3.56
C GLY A 57 -13.35 -12.64 -3.14
N PRO A 58 -14.25 -13.46 -2.51
CA PRO A 58 -15.60 -13.01 -2.13
C PRO A 58 -15.58 -11.73 -1.30
N ALA A 59 -16.41 -10.77 -1.66
CA ALA A 59 -16.51 -9.40 -1.13
C ALA A 59 -15.25 -8.53 -1.28
N LYS A 60 -14.08 -9.12 -1.49
CA LYS A 60 -12.81 -8.39 -1.61
C LYS A 60 -12.54 -7.91 -3.03
N SER A 61 -12.88 -8.71 -4.04
CA SER A 61 -12.66 -8.33 -5.44
C SER A 61 -13.45 -7.09 -5.83
N GLN A 62 -14.67 -6.91 -5.31
CA GLN A 62 -15.47 -5.73 -5.54
C GLN A 62 -14.77 -4.46 -5.02
N LEU A 63 -14.25 -4.51 -3.78
CA LEU A 63 -13.48 -3.40 -3.21
C LEU A 63 -12.19 -3.11 -3.98
N VAL A 64 -11.50 -4.15 -4.48
CA VAL A 64 -10.31 -3.94 -5.32
C VAL A 64 -10.67 -3.21 -6.61
N HIS A 65 -11.79 -3.55 -7.25
CA HIS A 65 -12.27 -2.84 -8.45
C HIS A 65 -12.66 -1.38 -8.14
N GLU A 66 -13.27 -1.13 -6.98
CA GLU A 66 -13.59 0.24 -6.56
C GLU A 66 -12.31 1.07 -6.33
N VAL A 67 -11.31 0.48 -5.65
CA VAL A 67 -10.00 1.12 -5.45
C VAL A 67 -9.30 1.37 -6.78
N ASP A 68 -9.34 0.43 -7.72
CA ASP A 68 -8.76 0.58 -9.06
C ASP A 68 -9.47 1.70 -9.85
N ALA A 69 -10.80 1.78 -9.79
CA ALA A 69 -11.59 2.84 -10.41
C ALA A 69 -11.25 4.24 -9.88
N LEU A 70 -10.80 4.33 -8.62
CA LEU A 70 -10.30 5.56 -8.00
C LEU A 70 -8.82 5.84 -8.30
N GLY A 71 -8.17 5.02 -9.10
CA GLY A 71 -6.77 5.19 -9.48
C GLY A 71 -5.76 4.48 -8.56
N GLY A 72 -6.23 3.58 -7.69
CA GLY A 72 -5.38 2.77 -6.83
C GLY A 72 -4.49 1.78 -7.59
N ILE A 73 -3.53 1.20 -6.89
CA ILE A 73 -2.48 0.39 -7.50
C ILE A 73 -2.59 -1.12 -7.21
N ILE A 74 -3.30 -1.51 -6.15
CA ILE A 74 -3.40 -2.92 -5.72
C ILE A 74 -3.88 -3.84 -6.84
N GLY A 75 -4.93 -3.45 -7.57
CA GLY A 75 -5.50 -4.23 -8.66
C GLY A 75 -4.53 -4.41 -9.81
N LYS A 76 -3.91 -3.32 -10.25
CA LYS A 76 -2.91 -3.31 -11.33
C LYS A 76 -1.71 -4.16 -10.99
N LEU A 77 -1.18 -3.99 -9.78
CA LEU A 77 -0.02 -4.73 -9.32
C LEU A 77 -0.33 -6.23 -9.16
N ALA A 78 -1.55 -6.56 -8.69
CA ALA A 78 -1.99 -7.95 -8.64
C ALA A 78 -2.10 -8.57 -10.04
N ASP A 79 -2.53 -7.81 -11.04
CA ASP A 79 -2.60 -8.27 -12.43
C ASP A 79 -1.23 -8.52 -13.04
N GLU A 80 -0.27 -7.64 -12.78
CA GLU A 80 1.10 -7.73 -13.29
C GLU A 80 1.91 -8.87 -12.67
N THR A 81 1.61 -9.22 -11.41
CA THR A 81 2.36 -10.24 -10.66
C THR A 81 1.57 -11.53 -10.48
N ALA A 82 0.42 -11.65 -11.15
CA ALA A 82 -0.42 -12.82 -11.05
C ALA A 82 0.25 -14.07 -11.62
N ILE A 83 0.34 -15.10 -10.79
CA ILE A 83 0.70 -16.47 -11.21
C ILE A 83 -0.55 -17.18 -11.74
N GLN A 84 -1.70 -16.94 -11.12
CA GLN A 84 -2.98 -17.53 -11.50
C GLN A 84 -4.12 -16.56 -11.19
N LYS A 85 -5.08 -16.45 -12.13
CA LYS A 85 -6.36 -15.76 -11.91
C LYS A 85 -7.50 -16.76 -11.99
N ARG A 86 -8.45 -16.65 -11.05
CA ARG A 86 -9.57 -17.58 -10.97
C ARG A 86 -10.84 -16.88 -10.51
N ILE A 87 -11.96 -17.20 -11.16
CA ILE A 87 -13.29 -16.82 -10.67
C ILE A 87 -13.75 -17.85 -9.66
N LEU A 88 -14.01 -17.40 -8.45
CA LEU A 88 -14.58 -18.21 -7.37
C LEU A 88 -16.11 -18.21 -7.46
N ASN A 89 -16.75 -19.25 -6.94
CA ASN A 89 -18.21 -19.43 -6.89
C ASN A 89 -18.90 -19.42 -8.27
N SER A 90 -18.20 -19.75 -9.34
CA SER A 90 -18.75 -19.77 -10.71
C SER A 90 -19.98 -20.67 -10.86
N SER A 91 -20.12 -21.70 -10.03
CA SER A 91 -21.28 -22.60 -10.00
C SER A 91 -22.50 -22.05 -9.26
N ARG A 92 -22.37 -20.91 -8.55
CA ARG A 92 -23.42 -20.35 -7.67
C ARG A 92 -24.15 -19.15 -8.26
N GLY A 93 -23.87 -18.81 -9.51
CA GLY A 93 -24.47 -17.68 -10.22
C GLY A 93 -23.66 -16.37 -10.09
N PRO A 94 -23.92 -15.40 -11.01
CA PRO A 94 -23.08 -14.21 -11.19
C PRO A 94 -23.01 -13.29 -9.98
N ALA A 95 -24.07 -13.25 -9.16
CA ALA A 95 -24.14 -12.35 -7.99
C ALA A 95 -23.07 -12.64 -6.93
N VAL A 96 -22.51 -13.84 -6.91
CA VAL A 96 -21.47 -14.25 -5.94
C VAL A 96 -20.14 -14.58 -6.60
N TRP A 97 -20.00 -14.30 -7.88
CA TRP A 97 -18.72 -14.47 -8.56
C TRP A 97 -17.71 -13.47 -8.00
N ALA A 98 -16.51 -13.96 -7.79
CA ALA A 98 -15.44 -13.15 -7.22
C ALA A 98 -14.12 -13.51 -7.88
N LEU A 99 -13.44 -12.51 -8.45
CA LEU A 99 -12.10 -12.69 -9.00
C LEU A 99 -11.10 -12.83 -7.87
N ARG A 100 -10.19 -13.78 -8.00
CA ARG A 100 -9.02 -13.92 -7.13
C ARG A 100 -7.78 -14.10 -7.99
N ALA A 101 -6.80 -13.24 -7.78
CA ALA A 101 -5.47 -13.35 -8.37
C ALA A 101 -4.51 -13.89 -7.30
N GLN A 102 -3.86 -15.01 -7.57
CA GLN A 102 -2.71 -15.48 -6.82
C GLN A 102 -1.48 -14.82 -7.39
N THR A 103 -0.69 -14.17 -6.57
CA THR A 103 0.46 -13.35 -6.98
C THR A 103 1.78 -13.99 -6.56
N ASP A 104 2.86 -13.65 -7.25
CA ASP A 104 4.21 -13.85 -6.71
C ASP A 104 4.46 -12.79 -5.63
N LYS A 105 4.55 -13.22 -4.37
CA LYS A 105 4.66 -12.28 -3.25
C LYS A 105 5.97 -11.48 -3.22
N ARG A 106 7.05 -12.01 -3.79
CA ARG A 106 8.33 -11.31 -3.85
C ARG A 106 8.30 -10.26 -4.93
N GLU A 107 7.83 -10.64 -6.10
CA GLU A 107 7.68 -9.72 -7.23
C GLU A 107 6.65 -8.63 -6.92
N TYR A 108 5.55 -8.96 -6.25
CA TYR A 108 4.55 -8.01 -5.81
C TYR A 108 5.13 -6.92 -4.88
N SER A 109 5.85 -7.34 -3.83
CA SER A 109 6.49 -6.41 -2.89
C SER A 109 7.55 -5.56 -3.59
N LYS A 110 8.41 -6.19 -4.42
CA LYS A 110 9.45 -5.49 -5.18
C LYS A 110 8.86 -4.41 -6.09
N LYS A 111 7.86 -4.75 -6.89
CA LYS A 111 7.20 -3.78 -7.77
C LYS A 111 6.49 -2.66 -7.00
N MET A 112 5.88 -2.97 -5.85
CA MET A 112 5.30 -1.92 -5.00
C MET A 112 6.37 -0.93 -4.53
N ILE A 113 7.53 -1.44 -4.10
CA ILE A 113 8.66 -0.59 -3.67
C ILE A 113 9.14 0.27 -4.85
N GLU A 114 9.29 -0.30 -6.02
CA GLU A 114 9.68 0.44 -7.23
C GLU A 114 8.68 1.55 -7.57
N ILE A 115 7.38 1.30 -7.47
CA ILE A 115 6.34 2.31 -7.69
C ILE A 115 6.44 3.43 -6.67
N LEU A 116 6.59 3.10 -5.38
CA LEU A 116 6.71 4.09 -4.32
C LEU A 116 7.95 4.97 -4.49
N GLN A 117 9.10 4.37 -4.84
CA GLN A 117 10.36 5.08 -5.08
C GLN A 117 10.31 6.03 -6.29
N ASN A 118 9.50 5.70 -7.30
CA ASN A 118 9.33 6.49 -8.51
C ASN A 118 8.11 7.43 -8.44
N THR A 119 7.45 7.52 -7.30
CA THR A 119 6.32 8.45 -7.11
C THR A 119 6.86 9.82 -6.66
N ASP A 120 6.59 10.84 -7.45
CA ASP A 120 6.96 12.22 -7.10
C ASP A 120 6.29 12.64 -5.78
N ASN A 121 6.92 13.55 -5.03
CA ASN A 121 6.47 14.07 -3.74
C ASN A 121 6.36 13.01 -2.62
N LEU A 122 6.89 11.80 -2.80
CA LEU A 122 6.86 10.72 -1.81
C LEU A 122 8.25 10.42 -1.28
N SER A 123 8.40 10.48 0.04
CA SER A 123 9.62 10.08 0.75
C SER A 123 9.40 8.78 1.53
N LEU A 124 10.23 7.77 1.28
CA LEU A 124 10.22 6.54 2.07
C LEU A 124 11.20 6.64 3.23
N LYS A 125 10.75 6.34 4.43
CA LYS A 125 11.54 6.42 5.67
C LYS A 125 11.50 5.09 6.42
N GLU A 126 12.69 4.51 6.65
CA GLU A 126 12.80 3.35 7.53
C GLU A 126 13.00 3.82 8.96
N ALA A 127 11.95 3.73 9.77
CA ALA A 127 11.98 4.13 11.16
C ALA A 127 10.86 3.46 11.96
N MET A 128 11.10 3.27 13.25
CA MET A 128 10.06 2.92 14.22
C MET A 128 9.47 4.20 14.79
N ILE A 129 8.19 4.42 14.59
CA ILE A 129 7.46 5.52 15.23
C ILE A 129 7.08 5.08 16.64
N THR A 130 7.57 5.79 17.65
CA THR A 130 7.37 5.48 19.06
C THR A 130 6.42 6.42 19.76
N GLU A 131 6.26 7.62 19.22
CA GLU A 131 5.43 8.65 19.83
C GLU A 131 4.83 9.55 18.75
N LEU A 132 3.65 10.08 19.05
CA LEU A 132 2.95 11.07 18.26
C LEU A 132 2.61 12.24 19.18
N ASP A 133 3.22 13.39 18.93
CA ASP A 133 2.90 14.62 19.66
C ASP A 133 1.83 15.40 18.88
N LEU A 134 0.65 15.55 19.46
CA LEU A 134 -0.49 16.22 18.85
C LEU A 134 -0.71 17.57 19.53
N SER A 135 -0.75 18.65 18.74
CA SER A 135 -1.19 19.94 19.24
C SER A 135 -2.70 19.93 19.53
N LEU A 136 -3.08 20.13 20.79
CA LEU A 136 -4.49 20.21 21.21
C LEU A 136 -5.21 21.49 20.74
N ILE A 137 -4.49 22.45 20.14
CA ILE A 137 -5.05 23.72 19.66
C ILE A 137 -5.95 23.52 18.43
N HIS A 138 -5.78 22.42 17.71
CA HIS A 138 -6.48 22.13 16.46
C HIS A 138 -7.50 20.99 16.54
N ILE A 139 -7.83 20.53 17.75
CA ILE A 139 -8.84 19.47 17.95
C ILE A 139 -10.20 20.07 18.29
#